data_87a0c0f611cf7bbdf532621965086ee5
#
_entry.id   87a0c0f611cf7bbdf532621965086ee5
#
_cell.length_a   1.000
_cell.length_b   1.000
_cell.length_c   1.000
_cell.angle_alpha   90.00
_cell.angle_beta   90.00
_cell.angle_gamma   90.00
#
_symmetry.space_group_name_H-M   'P 1'
#
loop_
_entity.id
_entity.type
_entity.pdbx_description
1 polymer ?
#
loop_
_entity_poly.entity_id
_entity_poly.type
_entity_poly.pdbx_seq_one_letter_code
_entity_poly.pdbx_strand_id
1 'polypeptide(L)'
;MGLLYQKEFFFLENFKTYRLTLINPKTQNRSSTRDQLVVSGYWENEALTVLVNHWPSRRGGQKRSEASRMAAARLQQRIIDSLQRLEPKRTLISMGDFNDNPNNKSIRYLIKENSYKPHFQPLYNPMQQLFKKGIGSLAYRDRWHLFDQILVDQELLNKEGISLLKTAVFNPHYLKNPDGKYKGYPYRNKIQGTQLKGYSDHFPVYIVLGKGILK
;
A
#
# COMPACT_ATOMS: atom_id res chain seq x y z
N MET A 1 -13.01 -1.15 -1.78
CA MET A 1 -11.87 -1.76 -1.08
C MET A 1 -12.40 -2.50 0.13
N GLY A 2 -11.70 -3.52 0.60
CA GLY A 2 -12.10 -4.32 1.75
C GLY A 2 -10.88 -4.84 2.49
N LEU A 3 -11.07 -5.22 3.74
CA LEU A 3 -10.11 -5.94 4.56
C LEU A 3 -10.75 -7.26 4.98
N LEU A 4 -10.07 -8.37 4.69
CA LEU A 4 -10.40 -9.69 5.22
C LEU A 4 -9.45 -9.99 6.35
N TYR A 5 -9.97 -10.51 7.45
CA TYR A 5 -9.19 -10.85 8.63
C TYR A 5 -9.76 -12.08 9.34
N GLN A 6 -8.92 -12.77 10.10
CA GLN A 6 -9.33 -13.85 10.99
C GLN A 6 -9.75 -13.25 12.32
N LYS A 7 -11.01 -13.53 12.74
CA LYS A 7 -11.60 -12.96 13.96
C LYS A 7 -10.90 -13.40 15.25
N GLU A 8 -10.28 -14.58 15.22
CA GLU A 8 -9.53 -15.13 16.34
C GLU A 8 -8.23 -14.34 16.64
N PHE A 9 -7.68 -13.64 15.63
CA PHE A 9 -6.41 -12.93 15.76
C PHE A 9 -6.54 -11.42 15.70
N PHE A 10 -7.60 -10.90 15.07
CA PHE A 10 -7.82 -9.46 14.99
C PHE A 10 -9.21 -9.09 15.50
N PHE A 11 -9.25 -8.36 16.59
CA PHE A 11 -10.49 -7.81 17.14
C PHE A 11 -10.80 -6.46 16.50
N LEU A 12 -11.83 -6.40 15.67
CA LEU A 12 -12.28 -5.17 15.03
C LEU A 12 -12.92 -4.23 16.06
N GLU A 13 -12.41 -3.00 16.15
CA GLU A 13 -12.98 -1.92 16.96
C GLU A 13 -13.91 -1.05 16.14
N ASN A 14 -13.39 -0.45 15.06
CA ASN A 14 -14.19 0.37 14.15
C ASN A 14 -13.57 0.41 12.75
N PHE A 15 -14.33 0.97 11.79
CA PHE A 15 -13.82 1.31 10.47
C PHE A 15 -14.44 2.60 9.94
N LYS A 16 -13.70 3.28 9.06
CA LYS A 16 -14.14 4.50 8.41
C LYS A 16 -13.61 4.60 6.99
N THR A 17 -14.40 5.15 6.07
CA THR A 17 -13.97 5.48 4.72
C THR A 17 -13.76 6.98 4.58
N TYR A 18 -12.71 7.36 3.86
CA TYR A 18 -12.37 8.74 3.58
C TYR A 18 -12.44 8.99 2.09
N ARG A 19 -13.38 9.84 1.68
CA ARG A 19 -13.63 10.15 0.28
C ARG A 19 -12.46 10.90 -0.34
N LEU A 20 -11.95 10.41 -1.47
CA LEU A 20 -10.96 11.10 -2.27
C LEU A 20 -11.65 11.88 -3.40
N THR A 21 -11.73 13.19 -3.24
CA THR A 21 -12.23 14.10 -4.27
C THR A 21 -11.05 14.66 -5.07
N LEU A 22 -11.12 14.52 -6.39
CA LEU A 22 -10.17 15.09 -7.34
C LEU A 22 -10.78 16.34 -7.98
N ILE A 23 -9.96 17.39 -8.10
CA ILE A 23 -10.36 18.64 -8.73
C ILE A 23 -9.56 18.78 -10.03
N ASN A 24 -10.23 18.95 -11.15
CA ASN A 24 -9.58 19.26 -12.40
C ASN A 24 -9.08 20.72 -12.35
N PRO A 25 -7.78 20.98 -12.48
CA PRO A 25 -7.25 22.33 -12.30
C PRO A 25 -7.70 23.32 -13.39
N LYS A 26 -8.09 22.82 -14.58
CA LYS A 26 -8.53 23.66 -15.68
C LYS A 26 -10.02 23.99 -15.63
N THR A 27 -10.85 22.98 -15.33
CA THR A 27 -12.32 23.13 -15.39
C THR A 27 -12.96 23.31 -14.02
N GLN A 28 -12.18 23.20 -12.95
CA GLN A 28 -12.64 23.18 -11.54
C GLN A 28 -13.68 22.08 -11.24
N ASN A 29 -13.93 21.19 -12.18
CA ASN A 29 -14.86 20.08 -11.99
C ASN A 29 -14.34 19.13 -10.96
N ARG A 30 -15.23 18.70 -10.07
CA ARG A 30 -14.96 17.70 -9.03
C ARG A 30 -15.32 16.30 -9.55
N SER A 31 -14.46 15.33 -9.28
CA SER A 31 -14.74 13.93 -9.51
C SER A 31 -14.33 13.12 -8.27
N SER A 32 -15.03 12.04 -8.01
CA SER A 32 -14.63 11.10 -6.96
C SER A 32 -13.87 9.93 -7.57
N THR A 33 -13.03 9.34 -6.78
CA THR A 33 -12.35 8.08 -7.07
C THR A 33 -12.53 7.15 -5.87
N ARG A 34 -11.78 6.05 -5.83
CA ARG A 34 -11.88 5.10 -4.71
C ARG A 34 -11.51 5.77 -3.40
N ASP A 35 -12.33 5.56 -2.38
CA ASP A 35 -12.11 6.05 -1.03
C ASP A 35 -10.91 5.35 -0.38
N GLN A 36 -10.35 5.89 0.69
CA GLN A 36 -9.39 5.20 1.54
C GLN A 36 -10.13 4.59 2.72
N LEU A 37 -9.94 3.29 2.96
CA LEU A 37 -10.54 2.59 4.08
C LEU A 37 -9.55 2.55 5.25
N VAL A 38 -10.01 2.94 6.42
CA VAL A 38 -9.29 2.86 7.69
C VAL A 38 -10.00 1.86 8.58
N VAL A 39 -9.28 0.87 9.07
CA VAL A 39 -9.80 -0.18 9.96
C VAL A 39 -8.95 -0.20 11.22
N SER A 40 -9.58 0.06 12.35
CA SER A 40 -8.93 0.07 13.67
C SER A 40 -9.37 -1.15 14.49
N GLY A 41 -8.44 -1.70 15.23
CA GLY A 41 -8.70 -2.86 16.07
C GLY A 41 -7.48 -3.23 16.92
N TYR A 42 -7.47 -4.47 17.38
CA TYR A 42 -6.41 -5.02 18.23
C TYR A 42 -5.90 -6.35 17.65
N TRP A 43 -4.60 -6.52 17.62
CA TRP A 43 -3.91 -7.76 17.33
C TRP A 43 -2.98 -8.11 18.50
N GLU A 44 -3.17 -9.27 19.11
CA GLU A 44 -2.40 -9.70 20.30
C GLU A 44 -2.38 -8.62 21.42
N ASN A 45 -3.54 -7.98 21.66
CA ASN A 45 -3.73 -6.87 22.60
C ASN A 45 -2.99 -5.55 22.25
N GLU A 46 -2.35 -5.49 21.09
CA GLU A 46 -1.73 -4.25 20.58
C GLU A 46 -2.70 -3.50 19.68
N ALA A 47 -2.86 -2.20 19.91
CA ALA A 47 -3.71 -1.36 19.09
C ALA A 47 -3.10 -1.17 17.69
N LEU A 48 -3.87 -1.55 16.66
CA LEU A 48 -3.43 -1.55 15.26
C LEU A 48 -4.47 -0.87 14.38
N THR A 49 -4.03 0.01 13.50
CA THR A 49 -4.87 0.56 12.42
C THR A 49 -4.29 0.23 11.06
N VAL A 50 -5.14 -0.30 10.18
CA VAL A 50 -4.79 -0.64 8.80
C VAL A 50 -5.50 0.31 7.85
N LEU A 51 -4.72 1.03 7.03
CA LEU A 51 -5.21 1.87 5.94
C LEU A 51 -5.15 1.06 4.64
N VAL A 52 -6.30 0.82 4.01
CA VAL A 52 -6.39 0.07 2.74
C VAL A 52 -6.58 1.03 1.59
N ASN A 53 -5.71 0.94 0.60
CA ASN A 53 -5.59 1.88 -0.49
C ASN A 53 -5.77 1.22 -1.87
N HIS A 54 -6.34 1.97 -2.81
CA HIS A 54 -6.22 1.74 -4.24
C HIS A 54 -6.27 3.11 -4.92
N TRP A 55 -5.10 3.70 -5.10
CA TRP A 55 -4.97 5.06 -5.59
C TRP A 55 -5.29 5.19 -7.09
N PRO A 56 -5.49 6.43 -7.59
CA PRO A 56 -5.76 6.67 -9.00
C PRO A 56 -4.71 6.06 -9.91
N SER A 57 -5.16 5.32 -10.92
CA SER A 57 -4.29 4.63 -11.88
C SER A 57 -3.51 5.62 -12.75
N ARG A 58 -2.47 5.11 -13.43
CA ARG A 58 -1.66 5.89 -14.39
C ARG A 58 -2.35 6.10 -15.74
N ARG A 59 -3.69 6.17 -15.75
CA ARG A 59 -4.47 6.40 -16.98
C ARG A 59 -4.06 7.71 -17.65
N GLY A 60 -3.71 7.64 -18.93
CA GLY A 60 -3.19 8.79 -19.69
C GLY A 60 -1.71 9.10 -19.43
N GLY A 61 -0.99 8.21 -18.70
CA GLY A 61 0.43 8.30 -18.41
C GLY A 61 0.76 8.78 -17.00
N GLN A 62 1.98 8.46 -16.58
CA GLN A 62 2.45 8.72 -15.21
C GLN A 62 2.40 10.21 -14.85
N LYS A 63 2.95 11.08 -15.70
CA LYS A 63 3.01 12.54 -15.45
C LYS A 63 1.62 13.17 -15.36
N ARG A 64 0.72 12.82 -16.29
CA ARG A 64 -0.64 13.36 -16.33
C ARG A 64 -1.46 13.01 -15.08
N SER A 65 -1.31 11.80 -14.57
CA SER A 65 -2.06 11.29 -13.43
C SER A 65 -1.36 11.50 -12.07
N GLU A 66 -0.13 12.05 -12.04
CA GLU A 66 0.65 12.29 -10.82
C GLU A 66 -0.10 13.15 -9.80
N ALA A 67 -0.76 14.23 -10.26
CA ALA A 67 -1.52 15.12 -9.39
C ALA A 67 -2.63 14.40 -8.61
N SER A 68 -3.30 13.42 -9.23
CA SER A 68 -4.36 12.64 -8.59
C SER A 68 -3.80 11.72 -7.49
N ARG A 69 -2.63 11.09 -7.71
CA ARG A 69 -1.96 10.28 -6.70
C ARG A 69 -1.36 11.13 -5.58
N MET A 70 -0.86 12.33 -5.90
CA MET A 70 -0.46 13.29 -4.87
C MET A 70 -1.64 13.75 -4.00
N ALA A 71 -2.85 13.91 -4.57
CA ALA A 71 -4.05 14.20 -3.79
C ALA A 71 -4.40 13.04 -2.85
N ALA A 72 -4.27 11.78 -3.31
CA ALA A 72 -4.44 10.60 -2.48
C ALA A 72 -3.41 10.55 -1.34
N ALA A 73 -2.13 10.80 -1.63
CA ALA A 73 -1.08 10.86 -0.63
C ALA A 73 -1.33 11.93 0.44
N ARG A 74 -1.75 13.13 0.03
CA ARG A 74 -2.10 14.21 0.97
C ARG A 74 -3.31 13.87 1.84
N LEU A 75 -4.33 13.19 1.28
CA LEU A 75 -5.46 12.71 2.07
C LEU A 75 -4.96 11.69 3.10
N GLN A 76 -4.19 10.71 2.67
CA GLN A 76 -3.62 9.70 3.57
C GLN A 76 -2.77 10.32 4.68
N GLN A 77 -1.91 11.29 4.35
CA GLN A 77 -1.10 11.98 5.36
C GLN A 77 -1.97 12.67 6.42
N ARG A 78 -3.05 13.36 6.01
CA ARG A 78 -3.97 13.97 6.97
C ARG A 78 -4.65 12.95 7.88
N ILE A 79 -4.98 11.77 7.33
CA ILE A 79 -5.55 10.68 8.12
C ILE A 79 -4.53 10.18 9.14
N ILE A 80 -3.30 9.90 8.71
CA ILE A 80 -2.19 9.46 9.56
C ILE A 80 -1.91 10.51 10.66
N ASP A 81 -1.76 11.78 10.29
CA ASP A 81 -1.54 12.88 11.22
C ASP A 81 -2.63 12.94 12.31
N SER A 82 -3.89 12.72 11.92
CA SER A 82 -5.02 12.70 12.85
C SER A 82 -4.97 11.49 13.79
N LEU A 83 -4.67 10.32 13.26
CA LEU A 83 -4.57 9.07 14.05
C LEU A 83 -3.42 9.15 15.05
N GLN A 84 -2.23 9.54 14.63
CA GLN A 84 -1.06 9.68 15.50
C GLN A 84 -1.26 10.72 16.62
N ARG A 85 -2.04 11.77 16.34
CA ARG A 85 -2.38 12.78 17.37
C ARG A 85 -3.37 12.27 18.39
N LEU A 86 -4.39 11.52 17.94
CA LEU A 86 -5.46 11.03 18.82
C LEU A 86 -5.00 9.81 19.62
N GLU A 87 -4.22 8.95 19.02
CA GLU A 87 -3.76 7.68 19.58
C GLU A 87 -2.26 7.45 19.23
N PRO A 88 -1.34 8.18 19.89
CA PRO A 88 0.08 8.16 19.52
C PRO A 88 0.79 6.81 19.71
N LYS A 89 0.21 5.91 20.48
CA LYS A 89 0.73 4.54 20.71
C LYS A 89 0.15 3.49 19.76
N ARG A 90 -0.81 3.89 18.89
CA ARG A 90 -1.45 2.96 17.96
C ARG A 90 -0.57 2.74 16.73
N THR A 91 -0.20 1.52 16.48
CA THR A 91 0.60 1.13 15.32
C THR A 91 -0.18 1.32 14.02
N LEU A 92 0.45 1.89 13.00
CA LEU A 92 -0.16 2.15 11.70
C LEU A 92 0.47 1.29 10.60
N ILE A 93 -0.38 0.67 9.78
CA ILE A 93 0.01 -0.02 8.54
C ILE A 93 -0.81 0.56 7.39
N SER A 94 -0.15 0.98 6.31
CA SER A 94 -0.82 1.42 5.10
C SER A 94 -0.47 0.50 3.94
N MET A 95 -1.47 -0.14 3.33
CA MET A 95 -1.27 -1.14 2.29
C MET A 95 -2.21 -0.96 1.10
N GLY A 96 -1.84 -1.54 -0.03
CA GLY A 96 -2.65 -1.63 -1.24
C GLY A 96 -1.92 -1.28 -2.52
N ASP A 97 -2.69 -1.11 -3.60
CA ASP A 97 -2.19 -0.63 -4.89
C ASP A 97 -2.13 0.91 -4.89
N PHE A 98 -0.94 1.45 -4.74
CA PHE A 98 -0.69 2.89 -4.78
C PHE A 98 -0.55 3.44 -6.21
N ASN A 99 -0.52 2.58 -7.23
CA ASN A 99 -0.28 2.95 -8.63
C ASN A 99 1.00 3.79 -8.85
N ASP A 100 1.90 3.78 -7.88
CA ASP A 100 3.21 4.43 -7.92
C ASP A 100 4.28 3.53 -7.30
N ASN A 101 5.51 3.60 -7.82
CA ASN A 101 6.65 2.88 -7.26
C ASN A 101 7.15 3.53 -5.96
N PRO A 102 7.90 2.83 -5.11
CA PRO A 102 8.45 3.36 -3.87
C PRO A 102 9.24 4.67 -4.02
N ASN A 103 9.84 4.92 -5.19
CA ASN A 103 10.62 6.12 -5.47
C ASN A 103 9.81 7.27 -6.08
N ASN A 104 8.51 7.11 -6.33
CA ASN A 104 7.66 8.18 -6.87
C ASN A 104 7.31 9.23 -5.80
N LYS A 105 6.99 10.44 -6.23
CA LYS A 105 6.76 11.60 -5.35
C LYS A 105 5.68 11.36 -4.31
N SER A 106 4.58 10.71 -4.68
CA SER A 106 3.45 10.43 -3.81
C SER A 106 3.82 9.50 -2.65
N ILE A 107 4.59 8.43 -2.91
CA ILE A 107 5.08 7.52 -1.88
C ILE A 107 6.15 8.21 -1.03
N ARG A 108 7.10 8.90 -1.67
CA ARG A 108 8.13 9.67 -0.95
C ARG A 108 7.54 10.73 -0.03
N TYR A 109 6.38 11.27 -0.36
CA TYR A 109 5.69 12.24 0.49
C TYR A 109 5.26 11.63 1.84
N LEU A 110 4.85 10.36 1.86
CA LEU A 110 4.43 9.65 3.08
C LEU A 110 5.60 9.19 3.96
N ILE A 111 6.76 8.95 3.33
CA ILE A 111 7.94 8.38 4.01
C ILE A 111 9.04 9.41 4.31
N LYS A 112 8.83 10.68 3.92
CA LYS A 112 9.77 11.75 4.27
C LYS A 112 9.54 12.21 5.71
N GLU A 113 10.63 12.28 6.43
CA GLU A 113 10.68 13.01 7.68
C GLU A 113 10.18 14.45 7.49
N ASN A 114 9.09 14.79 8.13
CA ASN A 114 8.55 16.13 8.10
C ASN A 114 9.21 16.91 9.25
N SER A 115 10.38 17.47 9.00
CA SER A 115 11.21 18.19 9.97
C SER A 115 10.50 19.33 10.73
N TYR A 116 9.29 19.68 10.29
CA TYR A 116 8.47 20.75 10.90
C TYR A 116 7.37 20.26 11.84
N LYS A 117 7.22 18.94 12.06
CA LYS A 117 6.16 18.39 12.92
C LYS A 117 6.76 17.45 13.97
N PRO A 118 7.15 17.95 15.15
CA PRO A 118 7.88 17.18 16.16
C PRO A 118 7.13 15.96 16.74
N HIS A 119 5.83 15.80 16.44
CA HIS A 119 5.00 14.72 16.98
C HIS A 119 4.57 13.69 15.91
N PHE A 120 5.05 13.80 14.67
CA PHE A 120 4.65 12.90 13.58
C PHE A 120 5.83 12.08 13.10
N GLN A 121 5.68 10.76 13.18
CA GLN A 121 6.64 9.85 12.60
C GLN A 121 6.21 9.47 11.17
N PRO A 122 7.10 9.62 10.16
CA PRO A 122 6.81 9.15 8.82
C PRO A 122 6.72 7.62 8.81
N LEU A 123 5.88 7.08 7.92
CA LEU A 123 5.86 5.63 7.72
C LEU A 123 7.18 5.17 7.06
N TYR A 124 7.61 3.97 7.42
CA TYR A 124 8.70 3.28 6.75
C TYR A 124 8.15 2.42 5.61
N ASN A 125 8.87 2.40 4.48
CA ASN A 125 8.52 1.56 3.34
C ASN A 125 9.53 0.42 3.15
N PRO A 126 9.28 -0.78 3.68
CA PRO A 126 10.17 -1.92 3.54
C PRO A 126 10.27 -2.43 2.10
N MET A 127 9.31 -2.07 1.23
CA MET A 127 9.30 -2.44 -0.18
C MET A 127 10.37 -1.72 -1.01
N GLN A 128 10.98 -0.64 -0.51
CA GLN A 128 12.03 0.09 -1.22
C GLN A 128 13.24 -0.79 -1.57
N GLN A 129 13.62 -1.69 -0.65
CA GLN A 129 14.75 -2.58 -0.89
C GLN A 129 14.43 -3.64 -1.97
N LEU A 130 13.20 -4.15 -1.99
CA LEU A 130 12.75 -5.05 -3.05
C LEU A 130 12.76 -4.35 -4.41
N PHE A 131 12.25 -3.13 -4.48
CA PHE A 131 12.24 -2.34 -5.71
C PHE A 131 13.66 -2.03 -6.21
N LYS A 132 14.59 -1.67 -5.34
CA LYS A 132 16.02 -1.47 -5.71
C LYS A 132 16.66 -2.72 -6.28
N LYS A 133 16.22 -3.91 -5.87
CA LYS A 133 16.67 -5.22 -6.42
C LYS A 133 15.95 -5.61 -7.71
N GLY A 134 15.12 -4.72 -8.29
CA GLY A 134 14.35 -5.00 -9.50
C GLY A 134 13.13 -5.89 -9.30
N ILE A 135 12.71 -6.15 -8.05
CA ILE A 135 11.53 -6.94 -7.73
C ILE A 135 10.29 -6.06 -7.82
N GLY A 136 9.28 -6.52 -8.55
CA GLY A 136 8.01 -5.83 -8.73
C GLY A 136 6.81 -6.72 -8.50
N SER A 137 5.65 -6.11 -8.28
CA SER A 137 4.36 -6.81 -8.20
C SER A 137 3.68 -6.92 -9.55
N LEU A 138 4.03 -6.09 -10.52
CA LEU A 138 3.50 -6.14 -11.89
C LEU A 138 4.57 -5.81 -12.92
N ALA A 139 4.36 -6.26 -14.16
CA ALA A 139 5.22 -5.95 -15.28
C ALA A 139 4.43 -5.23 -16.39
N TYR A 140 5.00 -4.17 -16.93
CA TYR A 140 4.45 -3.41 -18.04
C TYR A 140 5.56 -2.96 -18.99
N ARG A 141 5.46 -3.33 -20.29
CA ARG A 141 6.47 -3.01 -21.32
C ARG A 141 7.88 -3.40 -20.89
N ASP A 142 8.03 -4.63 -20.45
CA ASP A 142 9.28 -5.26 -19.98
C ASP A 142 9.98 -4.55 -18.82
N ARG A 143 9.20 -3.78 -18.04
CA ARG A 143 9.65 -3.13 -16.81
C ARG A 143 8.82 -3.61 -15.63
N TRP A 144 9.51 -3.97 -14.55
CA TRP A 144 8.88 -4.30 -13.29
C TRP A 144 8.53 -3.03 -12.51
N HIS A 145 7.32 -3.01 -11.97
CA HIS A 145 6.80 -1.97 -11.09
C HIS A 145 6.37 -2.60 -9.77
N LEU A 146 6.54 -1.87 -8.69
CA LEU A 146 6.09 -2.27 -7.36
C LEU A 146 5.04 -1.27 -6.87
N PHE A 147 3.81 -1.42 -7.39
CA PHE A 147 2.68 -0.54 -7.06
C PHE A 147 1.94 -1.00 -5.82
N ASP A 148 1.92 -2.31 -5.59
CA ASP A 148 1.38 -2.93 -4.40
C ASP A 148 2.43 -2.84 -3.30
N GLN A 149 2.13 -2.10 -2.25
CA GLN A 149 3.08 -1.81 -1.18
C GLN A 149 2.41 -1.90 0.19
N ILE A 150 3.23 -2.13 1.19
CA ILE A 150 2.86 -2.09 2.60
C ILE A 150 3.86 -1.16 3.30
N LEU A 151 3.38 -0.01 3.73
CA LEU A 151 4.12 0.96 4.53
C LEU A 151 3.76 0.72 5.98
N VAL A 152 4.73 0.79 6.86
CA VAL A 152 4.56 0.44 8.27
C VAL A 152 5.05 1.56 9.18
N ASP A 153 4.51 1.63 10.38
CA ASP A 153 5.03 2.49 11.44
C ASP A 153 6.49 2.12 11.75
N GLN A 154 7.30 3.13 12.09
CA GLN A 154 8.71 2.90 12.44
C GLN A 154 8.88 2.06 13.70
N GLU A 155 7.91 2.07 14.60
CA GLU A 155 7.91 1.23 15.79
C GLU A 155 7.99 -0.26 15.46
N LEU A 156 7.44 -0.69 14.32
CA LEU A 156 7.56 -2.08 13.84
C LEU A 156 8.99 -2.47 13.43
N LEU A 157 9.92 -1.54 13.37
CA LEU A 157 11.34 -1.82 13.13
C LEU A 157 12.11 -2.09 14.42
N ASN A 158 11.55 -1.71 15.56
CA ASN A 158 12.11 -2.00 16.86
C ASN A 158 11.87 -3.48 17.19
N LYS A 159 12.79 -4.07 17.94
CA LYS A 159 12.66 -5.48 18.33
C LYS A 159 11.82 -5.68 19.61
N GLU A 160 11.16 -4.62 20.08
CA GLU A 160 10.28 -4.65 21.24
C GLU A 160 8.82 -4.72 20.79
N GLY A 161 8.01 -5.59 21.38
CA GLY A 161 6.62 -5.78 21.01
C GLY A 161 6.42 -6.46 19.66
N ILE A 162 5.53 -5.90 18.83
CA ILE A 162 5.31 -6.36 17.47
C ILE A 162 6.43 -5.84 16.55
N SER A 163 7.04 -6.73 15.79
CA SER A 163 8.16 -6.41 14.91
C SER A 163 7.96 -6.90 13.48
N LEU A 164 8.45 -6.15 12.52
CA LEU A 164 8.49 -6.54 11.11
C LEU A 164 9.62 -7.56 10.88
N LEU A 165 9.26 -8.79 10.56
CA LEU A 165 10.21 -9.89 10.35
C LEU A 165 10.56 -10.10 8.89
N LYS A 166 9.59 -9.92 7.98
CA LYS A 166 9.78 -10.20 6.55
C LYS A 166 8.88 -9.32 5.70
N THR A 167 9.39 -9.00 4.53
CA THR A 167 8.67 -8.30 3.47
C THR A 167 8.96 -8.99 2.14
N ALA A 168 7.94 -9.30 1.36
CA ALA A 168 8.12 -9.99 0.10
C ALA A 168 6.97 -9.75 -0.90
N VAL A 169 7.26 -10.07 -2.17
CA VAL A 169 6.27 -10.28 -3.22
C VAL A 169 5.99 -11.77 -3.29
N PHE A 170 4.74 -12.17 -3.24
CA PHE A 170 4.32 -13.57 -3.35
C PHE A 170 4.11 -13.93 -4.81
N ASN A 171 5.11 -14.56 -5.40
CA ASN A 171 5.15 -14.87 -6.83
C ASN A 171 5.50 -16.34 -7.13
N PRO A 172 4.79 -17.32 -6.56
CA PRO A 172 5.02 -18.72 -6.84
C PRO A 172 4.78 -19.04 -8.32
N HIS A 173 5.23 -20.22 -8.76
CA HIS A 173 5.19 -20.61 -10.16
C HIS A 173 3.78 -20.54 -10.76
N TYR A 174 2.76 -20.99 -10.05
CA TYR A 174 1.38 -21.03 -10.54
C TYR A 174 0.73 -19.64 -10.75
N LEU A 175 1.25 -18.58 -10.13
CA LEU A 175 0.83 -17.19 -10.37
C LEU A 175 1.54 -16.55 -11.57
N LYS A 176 2.53 -17.23 -12.16
CA LYS A 176 3.30 -16.72 -13.30
C LYS A 176 2.75 -17.25 -14.60
N ASN A 177 2.79 -16.42 -15.63
CA ASN A 177 2.50 -16.84 -16.98
C ASN A 177 3.53 -17.91 -17.39
N PRO A 178 3.09 -19.12 -17.79
CA PRO A 178 4.01 -20.26 -17.95
C PRO A 178 4.91 -20.15 -19.18
N ASP A 179 4.44 -19.46 -20.24
CA ASP A 179 5.10 -19.45 -21.53
C ASP A 179 4.87 -18.16 -22.34
N GLY A 180 5.39 -18.12 -23.57
CA GLY A 180 5.19 -17.05 -24.53
C GLY A 180 5.86 -15.73 -24.14
N LYS A 181 5.44 -14.65 -24.80
CA LYS A 181 5.99 -13.29 -24.66
C LYS A 181 5.98 -12.77 -23.21
N TYR A 182 5.02 -13.21 -22.41
CA TYR A 182 4.82 -12.72 -21.04
C TYR A 182 5.22 -13.77 -19.99
N LYS A 183 6.05 -14.74 -20.36
CA LYS A 183 6.56 -15.76 -19.43
C LYS A 183 7.16 -15.11 -18.17
N GLY A 184 6.74 -15.59 -17.01
CA GLY A 184 7.20 -15.08 -15.72
C GLY A 184 6.45 -13.84 -15.19
N TYR A 185 5.64 -13.16 -16.02
CA TYR A 185 4.76 -12.07 -15.58
C TYR A 185 3.60 -12.63 -14.77
N PRO A 186 2.90 -11.78 -13.99
CA PRO A 186 1.64 -12.18 -13.36
C PRO A 186 0.68 -12.78 -14.37
N TYR A 187 0.11 -13.94 -14.05
CA TYR A 187 -0.79 -14.67 -14.93
C TYR A 187 -2.18 -14.05 -14.88
N ARG A 188 -2.46 -13.22 -15.86
CA ARG A 188 -3.70 -12.43 -15.96
C ARG A 188 -4.89 -13.33 -16.30
N ASN A 189 -6.06 -12.98 -15.77
CA ASN A 189 -7.32 -13.61 -16.14
C ASN A 189 -7.92 -13.06 -17.44
N LYS A 190 -7.41 -11.92 -17.96
CA LYS A 190 -7.90 -11.29 -19.18
C LYS A 190 -6.82 -10.46 -19.87
N ILE A 191 -6.69 -10.60 -21.19
CA ILE A 191 -5.87 -9.75 -22.05
C ILE A 191 -6.72 -9.30 -23.24
N GLN A 192 -6.82 -7.99 -23.50
CA GLN A 192 -7.53 -7.39 -24.64
C GLN A 192 -8.93 -7.96 -24.87
N GLY A 193 -9.67 -8.20 -23.78
CA GLY A 193 -11.02 -8.78 -23.88
C GLY A 193 -11.09 -10.30 -23.86
N THR A 194 -9.99 -11.00 -24.17
CA THR A 194 -9.94 -12.47 -24.15
C THR A 194 -9.77 -13.00 -22.73
N GLN A 195 -10.65 -13.91 -22.32
CA GLN A 195 -10.56 -14.59 -21.04
C GLN A 195 -9.37 -15.56 -21.04
N LEU A 196 -8.56 -15.52 -19.99
CA LEU A 196 -7.44 -16.41 -19.76
C LEU A 196 -7.66 -17.24 -18.49
N LYS A 197 -6.87 -18.30 -18.32
CA LYS A 197 -6.91 -19.17 -17.12
C LYS A 197 -6.12 -18.60 -15.92
N GLY A 198 -5.71 -17.34 -15.97
CA GLY A 198 -4.89 -16.72 -14.93
C GLY A 198 -5.71 -16.12 -13.79
N TYR A 199 -5.05 -15.47 -12.87
CA TYR A 199 -5.59 -14.97 -11.60
C TYR A 199 -5.68 -13.45 -11.55
N SER A 200 -4.53 -12.78 -11.71
CA SER A 200 -4.40 -11.33 -11.55
C SER A 200 -3.26 -10.79 -12.41
N ASP A 201 -3.30 -9.51 -12.72
CA ASP A 201 -2.19 -8.79 -13.36
C ASP A 201 -1.17 -8.24 -12.37
N HIS A 202 -1.38 -8.47 -11.07
CA HIS A 202 -0.46 -8.16 -10.00
C HIS A 202 -0.16 -9.40 -9.15
N PHE A 203 1.07 -9.50 -8.65
CA PHE A 203 1.42 -10.44 -7.60
C PHE A 203 1.04 -9.85 -6.23
N PRO A 204 0.50 -10.65 -5.30
CA PRO A 204 0.30 -10.23 -3.93
C PRO A 204 1.62 -9.83 -3.26
N VAL A 205 1.55 -8.87 -2.36
CA VAL A 205 2.66 -8.51 -1.46
C VAL A 205 2.27 -8.84 -0.03
N TYR A 206 3.25 -9.17 0.79
CA TYR A 206 3.01 -9.48 2.19
C TYR A 206 4.14 -9.04 3.11
N ILE A 207 3.79 -8.85 4.36
CA ILE A 207 4.73 -8.75 5.47
C ILE A 207 4.45 -9.86 6.47
N VAL A 208 5.46 -10.23 7.24
CA VAL A 208 5.32 -11.08 8.41
C VAL A 208 5.65 -10.22 9.62
N LEU A 209 4.73 -10.20 10.56
CA LEU A 209 4.90 -9.57 11.86
C LEU A 209 5.05 -10.67 12.91
N GLY A 210 5.83 -10.39 13.93
CA GLY A 210 5.98 -11.30 15.08
C GLY A 210 6.00 -10.53 16.39
N LYS A 211 5.53 -11.17 17.46
CA LYS A 211 5.55 -10.62 18.82
C LYS A 211 6.48 -11.46 19.69
N GLY A 212 7.34 -10.79 20.47
CA GLY A 212 8.16 -11.46 21.48
C GLY A 212 9.32 -12.31 20.95
N ILE A 213 9.75 -12.11 19.68
CA ILE A 213 10.94 -12.79 19.13
C ILE A 213 12.19 -11.98 19.52
N LEU A 214 12.40 -11.84 20.80
CA LEU A 214 13.65 -11.31 21.33
C LEU A 214 14.42 -12.45 21.99
N LYS A 215 15.37 -12.99 21.27
CA LYS A 215 16.63 -13.52 21.83
C LYS A 215 17.75 -13.32 20.83
#